data_50d4b756296c6526ad01c8ad2b568ed9
#
_entry.id   50d4b756296c6526ad01c8ad2b568ed9
#
_cell.length_a   1.000
_cell.length_b   1.000
_cell.length_c   1.000
_cell.angle_alpha   90.00
_cell.angle_beta   90.00
_cell.angle_gamma   90.00
#
_symmetry.space_group_name_H-M   'P 1'
#
loop_
_entity.id
_entity.type
_entity.pdbx_description
1 polymer ?
#
loop_
_entity_poly.entity_id
_entity_poly.type
_entity_poly.pdbx_seq_one_letter_code
_entity_poly.pdbx_strand_id
1 'polypeptide(L)'
;MDAERLGLVNWVVPEAELDAFVKEAAVALSKLARTAVAQTKRLVNLAKTNSLEQQLAAEEESFVLCTSHPDFKEGIMALIGKRPPKFED
;
A
#
# COMPACT_ATOMS: atom_id res chain seq x y z
N MET A 1 -8.42 -8.17 22.36
CA MET A 1 -7.55 -9.34 22.38
C MET A 1 -6.09 -8.90 22.42
N ASP A 2 -5.27 -9.63 23.15
CA ASP A 2 -3.86 -9.24 23.38
C ASP A 2 -3.01 -9.21 22.13
N ALA A 3 -3.25 -10.11 21.17
CA ALA A 3 -2.47 -10.15 19.92
C ALA A 3 -2.60 -8.85 19.12
N GLU A 4 -3.80 -8.27 19.04
CA GLU A 4 -4.04 -6.99 18.38
C GLU A 4 -3.38 -5.86 19.15
N ARG A 5 -3.58 -5.81 20.46
CA ARG A 5 -3.00 -4.79 21.32
C ARG A 5 -1.47 -4.80 21.27
N LEU A 6 -0.86 -5.98 21.17
CA LEU A 6 0.59 -6.14 21.09
C LEU A 6 1.16 -5.94 19.68
N GLY A 7 0.31 -5.75 18.69
CA GLY A 7 0.77 -5.54 17.31
C GLY A 7 1.16 -6.81 16.56
N LEU A 8 0.80 -7.99 17.09
CA LEU A 8 1.08 -9.26 16.40
C LEU A 8 0.16 -9.48 15.21
N VAL A 9 -1.05 -8.96 15.29
CA VAL A 9 -2.04 -8.97 14.20
C VAL A 9 -2.66 -7.59 14.07
N ASN A 10 -3.16 -7.26 12.88
CA ASN A 10 -3.77 -5.95 12.63
C ASN A 10 -5.18 -5.86 13.22
N TRP A 11 -5.96 -6.91 13.08
CA TRP A 11 -7.37 -6.93 13.50
C TRP A 11 -7.73 -8.29 14.08
N VAL A 12 -8.68 -8.25 14.98
CA VAL A 12 -9.33 -9.46 15.53
C VAL A 12 -10.83 -9.32 15.29
N VAL A 13 -11.44 -10.33 14.66
CA VAL A 13 -12.87 -10.36 14.36
C VAL A 13 -13.45 -11.69 14.83
N PRO A 14 -14.77 -11.76 15.10
CA PRO A 14 -15.42 -13.03 15.40
C PRO A 14 -15.25 -14.03 14.27
N GLU A 15 -15.11 -15.31 14.61
CA GLU A 15 -14.88 -16.36 13.60
C GLU A 15 -15.93 -16.36 12.49
N ALA A 16 -17.20 -16.13 12.83
CA ALA A 16 -18.29 -16.09 11.86
C ALA A 16 -18.15 -14.95 10.84
N GLU A 17 -17.40 -13.91 11.15
CA GLU A 17 -17.20 -12.73 10.29
C GLU A 17 -15.85 -12.76 9.54
N LEU A 18 -15.00 -13.74 9.83
CA LEU A 18 -13.63 -13.77 9.31
C LEU A 18 -13.58 -13.79 7.79
N ASP A 19 -14.33 -14.68 7.15
CA ASP A 19 -14.31 -14.82 5.69
C ASP A 19 -14.76 -13.54 4.99
N ALA A 20 -15.85 -12.93 5.47
CA ALA A 20 -16.35 -11.67 4.92
C ALA A 20 -15.35 -10.53 5.11
N PHE A 21 -14.73 -10.46 6.28
CA PHE A 21 -13.73 -9.44 6.60
C PHE A 21 -12.50 -9.57 5.71
N VAL A 22 -11.97 -10.77 5.54
CA VAL A 22 -10.80 -11.04 4.69
C VAL A 22 -11.11 -10.69 3.24
N LYS A 23 -12.28 -11.06 2.74
CA LYS A 23 -12.70 -10.74 1.38
C LYS A 23 -12.77 -9.23 1.15
N GLU A 24 -13.37 -8.51 2.09
CA GLU A 24 -13.46 -7.04 2.01
C GLU A 24 -12.07 -6.40 1.99
N ALA A 25 -11.17 -6.83 2.88
CA ALA A 25 -9.81 -6.33 2.93
C ALA A 25 -9.04 -6.62 1.63
N ALA A 26 -9.19 -7.83 1.08
CA ALA A 26 -8.53 -8.22 -0.17
C ALA A 26 -9.05 -7.39 -1.36
N VAL A 27 -10.35 -7.14 -1.43
CA VAL A 27 -10.94 -6.29 -2.47
C VAL A 27 -10.41 -4.86 -2.37
N ALA A 28 -10.34 -4.31 -1.15
CA ALA A 28 -9.82 -2.97 -0.93
C ALA A 28 -8.35 -2.86 -1.39
N LEU A 29 -7.52 -3.83 -1.05
CA LEU A 29 -6.12 -3.87 -1.49
C LEU A 29 -5.98 -4.01 -3.00
N SER A 30 -6.88 -4.78 -3.63
CA SER A 30 -6.83 -5.00 -5.08
C SER A 30 -7.12 -3.74 -5.90
N LYS A 31 -7.72 -2.73 -5.29
CA LYS A 31 -8.04 -1.46 -5.95
C LYS A 31 -6.91 -0.45 -5.89
N LEU A 32 -5.84 -0.74 -5.16
CA LEU A 32 -4.69 0.15 -5.05
C LEU A 32 -3.80 0.06 -6.29
N ALA A 33 -3.02 1.12 -6.53
CA ALA A 33 -2.06 1.13 -7.63
C ALA A 33 -0.99 0.06 -7.39
N ARG A 34 -0.93 -0.95 -8.24
CA ARG A 34 -0.07 -2.12 -8.07
C ARG A 34 1.41 -1.76 -7.97
N THR A 35 1.90 -0.89 -8.85
CA THR A 35 3.29 -0.44 -8.83
C THR A 35 3.64 0.29 -7.54
N ALA A 36 2.77 1.19 -7.08
CA ALA A 36 2.98 1.93 -5.83
C ALA A 36 3.03 0.99 -4.62
N VAL A 37 2.13 0.01 -4.56
CA VAL A 37 2.12 -0.99 -3.48
C VAL A 37 3.39 -1.83 -3.49
N ALA A 38 3.83 -2.29 -4.67
CA ALA A 38 5.06 -3.06 -4.80
C ALA A 38 6.28 -2.27 -4.33
N GLN A 39 6.38 -0.98 -4.71
CA GLN A 39 7.48 -0.12 -4.27
C GLN A 39 7.41 0.16 -2.78
N THR A 40 6.24 0.39 -2.22
CA THR A 40 6.06 0.59 -0.78
C THR A 40 6.55 -0.64 0.00
N LYS A 41 6.15 -1.83 -0.42
CA LYS A 41 6.59 -3.08 0.20
C LYS A 41 8.11 -3.25 0.13
N ARG A 42 8.70 -2.96 -1.03
CA ARG A 42 10.15 -2.99 -1.22
C ARG A 42 10.86 -2.04 -0.24
N LEU A 43 10.38 -0.79 -0.14
CA LEU A 43 10.99 0.22 0.72
C LEU A 43 10.90 -0.15 2.20
N VAL A 44 9.75 -0.66 2.64
CA VAL A 44 9.58 -1.11 4.03
C VAL A 44 10.55 -2.24 4.36
N ASN A 45 10.73 -3.18 3.44
CA ASN A 45 11.68 -4.29 3.65
C ASN A 45 13.13 -3.80 3.67
N LEU A 46 13.50 -2.85 2.81
CA LEU A 46 14.86 -2.28 2.78
C LEU A 46 15.17 -1.45 4.02
N ALA A 47 14.16 -0.85 4.63
CA ALA A 47 14.33 0.00 5.81
C ALA A 47 14.98 -0.74 6.98
N LYS A 48 14.88 -2.07 7.02
CA LYS A 48 15.47 -2.89 8.08
C LYS A 48 17.01 -2.88 8.07
N THR A 49 17.61 -2.68 6.90
CA THR A 49 19.06 -2.79 6.72
C THR A 49 19.70 -1.53 6.13
N ASN A 50 18.92 -0.64 5.53
CA ASN A 50 19.43 0.60 4.97
C ASN A 50 19.79 1.64 6.05
N SER A 51 20.85 2.41 5.79
CA SER A 51 21.07 3.66 6.50
C SER A 51 20.00 4.67 6.08
N LEU A 52 19.87 5.79 6.81
CA LEU A 52 18.96 6.86 6.42
C LEU A 52 19.25 7.37 5.00
N GLU A 53 20.52 7.60 4.69
CA GLU A 53 20.94 8.07 3.36
C GLU A 53 20.54 7.07 2.26
N GLN A 54 20.79 5.77 2.49
CA GLN A 54 20.42 4.72 1.55
C GLN A 54 18.90 4.63 1.37
N GLN A 55 18.15 4.79 2.46
CA GLN A 55 16.69 4.74 2.40
C GLN A 55 16.12 5.92 1.61
N LEU A 56 16.62 7.12 1.84
CA LEU A 56 16.20 8.30 1.08
C LEU A 56 16.49 8.17 -0.41
N ALA A 57 17.67 7.61 -0.78
CA ALA A 57 18.00 7.35 -2.17
C ALA A 57 17.06 6.32 -2.79
N ALA A 58 16.71 5.26 -2.05
CA ALA A 58 15.78 4.25 -2.52
C ALA A 58 14.36 4.82 -2.70
N GLU A 59 13.92 5.71 -1.82
CA GLU A 59 12.62 6.37 -1.94
C GLU A 59 12.56 7.28 -3.15
N GLU A 60 13.63 8.03 -3.44
CA GLU A 60 13.72 8.86 -4.63
C GLU A 60 13.60 8.01 -5.90
N GLU A 61 14.34 6.92 -5.98
CA GLU A 61 14.28 5.99 -7.11
C GLU A 61 12.88 5.42 -7.31
N SER A 62 12.24 5.00 -6.22
CA SER A 62 10.87 4.48 -6.25
C SER A 62 9.85 5.52 -6.68
N PHE A 63 10.01 6.76 -6.24
CA PHE A 63 9.14 7.87 -6.63
C PHE A 63 9.24 8.13 -8.14
N VAL A 64 10.47 8.20 -8.67
CA VAL A 64 10.67 8.40 -10.10
C VAL A 64 10.03 7.28 -10.91
N LEU A 65 10.18 6.04 -10.47
CA LEU A 65 9.56 4.89 -11.12
C LEU A 65 8.03 4.99 -11.11
N CYS A 66 7.44 5.37 -9.98
CA CYS A 66 5.99 5.52 -9.86
C CYS A 66 5.45 6.67 -10.72
N THR A 67 6.17 7.80 -10.81
CA THR A 67 5.73 8.94 -11.62
C THR A 67 5.72 8.62 -13.12
N SER A 68 6.50 7.63 -13.54
CA SER A 68 6.55 7.17 -14.93
C SER A 68 5.41 6.21 -15.29
N HIS A 69 4.67 5.74 -14.30
CA HIS A 69 3.56 4.81 -14.51
C HIS A 69 2.25 5.58 -14.75
N PRO A 70 1.37 5.10 -15.66
CA PRO A 70 0.07 5.76 -15.93
C PRO A 70 -0.79 5.95 -14.69
N ASP A 71 -0.69 5.08 -13.70
CA ASP A 71 -1.47 5.17 -12.47
C ASP A 71 -1.16 6.42 -11.66
N PHE A 72 0.05 6.99 -11.79
CA PHE A 72 0.40 8.25 -11.13
C PHE A 72 -0.49 9.39 -11.63
N LYS A 73 -0.64 9.50 -12.95
CA LYS A 73 -1.51 10.49 -13.56
C LYS A 73 -2.97 10.30 -13.13
N GLU A 74 -3.42 9.06 -13.15
CA GLU A 74 -4.79 8.75 -12.72
C GLU A 74 -5.02 9.14 -11.25
N GLY A 75 -4.06 8.85 -10.38
CA GLY A 75 -4.15 9.23 -8.96
C GLY A 75 -4.27 10.74 -8.78
N ILE A 76 -3.45 11.52 -9.50
CA ILE A 76 -3.50 12.99 -9.46
C ILE A 76 -4.84 13.52 -10.00
N MET A 77 -5.29 13.00 -11.13
CA MET A 77 -6.56 13.43 -11.73
C MET A 77 -7.74 13.09 -10.84
N ALA A 78 -7.72 11.94 -10.21
CA ALA A 78 -8.76 11.52 -9.27
C ALA A 78 -8.80 12.44 -8.05
N LEU A 79 -7.63 12.81 -7.52
CA LEU A 79 -7.54 13.72 -6.38
C LEU A 79 -8.10 15.09 -6.71
N ILE A 80 -7.72 15.65 -7.86
CA ILE A 80 -8.23 16.96 -8.32
C ILE A 80 -9.74 16.90 -8.55
N GLY A 81 -10.22 15.81 -9.17
CA GLY A 81 -11.64 15.61 -9.45
C GLY A 81 -12.47 15.15 -8.27
N LYS A 82 -11.86 14.93 -7.11
CA LYS A 82 -12.53 14.43 -5.90
C LYS A 82 -13.34 13.17 -6.16
N ARG A 83 -12.76 12.23 -6.90
CA ARG A 83 -13.37 10.94 -7.22
C ARG A 83 -12.41 9.79 -6.86
N PRO A 84 -12.93 8.57 -6.68
CA PRO A 84 -12.06 7.42 -6.52
C PRO A 84 -11.21 7.18 -7.78
N PRO A 85 -9.92 6.85 -7.63
CA PRO A 85 -9.10 6.52 -8.79
C PRO A 85 -9.48 5.15 -9.37
N LYS A 86 -9.26 5.00 -10.66
CA LYS A 86 -9.38 3.73 -11.37
C LYS A 86 -8.02 3.34 -11.91
N PHE A 87 -7.30 2.54 -11.18
CA PHE A 87 -5.98 2.09 -11.59
C PHE A 87 -6.09 0.90 -12.54
N GLU A 88 -5.22 0.87 -13.53
CA GLU A 88 -5.23 -0.17 -14.55
C GLU A 88 -4.38 -1.38 -14.17
N ASP A 89 -3.84 -1.50 -13.11
CA ASP A 89 -3.01 -2.57 -12.60
C ASP A 89 -2.06 -2.08 -11.53
#